data_d6e678c192ec4d69e042bd3cff83d38d
#
_entry.id   d6e678c192ec4d69e042bd3cff83d38d
#
_cell.length_a   1.000
_cell.length_b   1.000
_cell.length_c   1.000
_cell.angle_alpha   90.00
_cell.angle_beta   90.00
_cell.angle_gamma   90.00
#
_symmetry.space_group_name_H-M   'P 1'
#
loop_
_entity.id
_entity.type
_entity.pdbx_description
1 polymer ?
#
loop_
_entity_poly.entity_id
_entity_poly.type
_entity_poly.pdbx_seq_one_letter_code
_entity_poly.pdbx_strand_id
1 'polypeptide(L)'
;MDESLPAATQPTAGTGNRSTRAQNAAFTPVRAKRGYEYIVEQVRDAIHSGRFRPGDQLPTEREMAEAFKVSRHGVREAIRGLESNGLVEVRLGVLGGIFVREGDPRTVTRALSDLASLGAFSSESLLEARILLSSDVLRLACERATKDDLQRLEDDIVVVENLVAEPGAERTSHLTEFYRLLAAATHNEVLVALTDSLAQIVHARLNRAAAPPNPDIGRIRRNILNYIRERDAEHAVEEITQHLTQLEHTLLAAEQSRRAQGGVGAR
;
A
#
# COMPACT_ATOMS: atom_id res chain seq x y z
N MET A 1 -92.43 -4.10 24.65
CA MET A 1 -91.77 -5.35 24.94
C MET A 1 -90.35 -5.24 24.45
N ASP A 2 -89.44 -4.77 25.25
CA ASP A 2 -88.67 -5.57 26.21
C ASP A 2 -87.69 -6.47 25.47
N GLU A 3 -86.45 -6.43 25.56
CA GLU A 3 -85.55 -6.32 26.71
C GLU A 3 -84.10 -6.30 26.20
N SER A 4 -83.30 -5.55 26.87
CA SER A 4 -82.05 -5.95 27.56
C SER A 4 -80.78 -6.14 26.69
N LEU A 5 -79.96 -5.23 26.87
CA LEU A 5 -78.53 -5.34 26.70
C LEU A 5 -77.84 -6.27 27.69
N PRO A 6 -76.73 -6.85 27.39
CA PRO A 6 -75.69 -6.88 28.41
C PRO A 6 -74.32 -6.30 27.91
N ALA A 7 -73.74 -5.72 28.85
CA ALA A 7 -72.45 -5.19 29.22
C ALA A 7 -71.27 -5.45 28.35
N ALA A 8 -70.56 -4.32 28.09
CA ALA A 8 -69.23 -4.23 27.59
C ALA A 8 -68.18 -4.79 28.56
N THR A 9 -67.24 -5.58 28.01
CA THR A 9 -65.99 -5.92 28.71
C THR A 9 -64.87 -5.13 28.02
N GLN A 10 -64.28 -4.21 28.74
CA GLN A 10 -63.09 -3.47 28.31
C GLN A 10 -61.85 -4.36 28.35
N PRO A 11 -60.93 -4.29 27.37
CA PRO A 11 -59.57 -4.79 27.53
C PRO A 11 -58.68 -3.70 28.14
N THR A 12 -58.02 -4.07 29.21
CA THR A 12 -57.01 -3.32 29.94
C THR A 12 -55.86 -2.87 29.03
N ALA A 13 -55.59 -1.59 29.04
CA ALA A 13 -54.45 -0.96 28.39
C ALA A 13 -53.15 -1.41 29.03
N GLY A 14 -52.30 -2.09 28.25
CA GLY A 14 -50.90 -2.33 28.56
C GLY A 14 -50.10 -1.04 28.41
N THR A 15 -49.93 -0.30 29.51
CA THR A 15 -48.95 0.80 29.64
C THR A 15 -47.55 0.22 29.79
N GLY A 16 -46.83 0.05 28.71
CA GLY A 16 -45.46 -0.41 28.77
C GLY A 16 -44.66 0.02 27.50
N ASN A 17 -43.70 0.89 27.68
CA ASN A 17 -42.57 1.07 26.76
C ASN A 17 -42.66 2.11 25.62
N ARG A 18 -43.32 3.26 25.85
CA ARG A 18 -43.11 4.45 24.97
C ARG A 18 -42.16 5.50 25.53
N SER A 19 -41.77 5.40 26.81
CA SER A 19 -40.94 6.43 27.48
C SER A 19 -39.45 6.34 27.15
N THR A 20 -38.92 5.12 26.93
CA THR A 20 -37.46 4.93 26.75
C THR A 20 -36.97 5.31 25.34
N ARG A 21 -37.84 5.24 24.34
CA ARG A 21 -37.47 5.57 22.93
C ARG A 21 -37.51 7.08 22.62
N ALA A 22 -38.32 7.83 23.35
CA ALA A 22 -38.45 9.29 23.20
C ALA A 22 -37.36 10.05 23.96
N GLN A 23 -36.78 9.47 25.02
CA GLN A 23 -35.68 10.09 25.76
C GLN A 23 -34.33 10.00 25.06
N ASN A 24 -34.10 9.01 24.18
CA ASN A 24 -32.88 8.92 23.37
C ASN A 24 -32.86 9.87 22.15
N ALA A 25 -33.99 10.46 21.76
CA ALA A 25 -34.06 11.44 20.68
C ALA A 25 -33.62 12.87 21.10
N ALA A 26 -33.44 13.10 22.40
CA ALA A 26 -33.03 14.43 22.93
C ALA A 26 -31.49 14.65 22.93
N PHE A 27 -30.71 13.61 22.65
CA PHE A 27 -29.24 13.73 22.63
C PHE A 27 -28.75 13.68 21.19
N THR A 28 -28.21 14.79 20.71
CA THR A 28 -27.42 14.80 19.46
C THR A 28 -26.09 14.10 19.79
N PRO A 29 -25.69 13.03 19.04
CA PRO A 29 -24.43 12.37 19.30
C PRO A 29 -23.30 13.39 19.20
N VAL A 30 -22.59 13.60 20.31
CA VAL A 30 -21.36 14.41 20.30
C VAL A 30 -20.39 13.68 19.40
N ARG A 31 -19.93 14.35 18.33
CA ARG A 31 -18.97 13.78 17.39
C ARG A 31 -17.63 13.60 18.13
N ALA A 32 -17.45 12.45 18.77
CA ALA A 32 -16.16 12.00 19.31
C ALA A 32 -15.06 11.98 18.22
N LYS A 33 -15.47 11.89 16.96
CA LYS A 33 -14.62 11.98 15.77
C LYS A 33 -13.76 13.24 15.68
N ARG A 34 -14.29 14.41 16.09
CA ARG A 34 -13.52 15.67 16.01
C ARG A 34 -12.34 15.73 17.00
N GLY A 35 -12.48 15.16 18.19
CA GLY A 35 -11.40 15.17 19.17
C GLY A 35 -10.22 14.28 18.76
N TYR A 36 -10.51 13.10 18.21
CA TYR A 36 -9.54 12.16 17.67
C TYR A 36 -8.78 12.76 16.48
N GLU A 37 -9.51 13.24 15.45
CA GLU A 37 -8.92 13.85 14.24
C GLU A 37 -8.01 15.03 14.59
N TYR A 38 -8.44 15.86 15.52
CA TYR A 38 -7.67 17.02 15.98
C TYR A 38 -6.34 16.62 16.66
N ILE A 39 -6.34 15.57 17.49
CA ILE A 39 -5.10 15.07 18.11
C ILE A 39 -4.17 14.52 17.04
N VAL A 40 -4.69 13.72 16.09
CA VAL A 40 -3.90 13.16 14.99
C VAL A 40 -3.27 14.26 14.15
N GLU A 41 -4.02 15.29 13.78
CA GLU A 41 -3.50 16.44 13.04
C GLU A 41 -2.42 17.20 13.81
N GLN A 42 -2.64 17.54 15.08
CA GLN A 42 -1.65 18.26 15.86
C GLN A 42 -0.35 17.49 16.07
N VAL A 43 -0.43 16.18 16.30
CA VAL A 43 0.78 15.35 16.41
C VAL A 43 1.49 15.27 15.06
N ARG A 44 0.74 15.11 13.97
CA ARG A 44 1.29 15.12 12.60
C ARG A 44 2.00 16.44 12.29
N ASP A 45 1.37 17.56 12.60
CA ASP A 45 1.95 18.90 12.40
C ASP A 45 3.21 19.12 13.25
N ALA A 46 3.23 18.59 14.47
CA ALA A 46 4.41 18.67 15.33
C ALA A 46 5.59 17.84 14.78
N ILE A 47 5.32 16.72 14.12
CA ILE A 47 6.32 15.91 13.40
C ILE A 47 6.76 16.63 12.11
N HIS A 48 5.83 17.08 11.29
CA HIS A 48 6.13 17.74 10.02
C HIS A 48 6.90 19.07 10.21
N SER A 49 6.61 19.80 11.29
CA SER A 49 7.35 21.04 11.63
C SER A 49 8.73 20.78 12.24
N GLY A 50 9.13 19.50 12.43
CA GLY A 50 10.40 19.12 13.06
C GLY A 50 10.46 19.35 14.57
N ARG A 51 9.34 19.65 15.24
CA ARG A 51 9.26 19.74 16.71
C ARG A 51 9.55 18.40 17.36
N PHE A 52 9.09 17.32 16.75
CA PHE A 52 9.50 15.94 17.06
C PHE A 52 10.12 15.32 15.81
N ARG A 53 11.29 14.73 15.98
CA ARG A 53 12.06 14.06 14.91
C ARG A 53 11.91 12.55 15.01
N PRO A 54 12.20 11.80 13.95
CA PRO A 54 12.30 10.36 14.04
C PRO A 54 13.20 9.91 15.20
N GLY A 55 12.71 8.98 16.00
CA GLY A 55 13.36 8.51 17.24
C GLY A 55 12.99 9.26 18.51
N ASP A 56 12.40 10.46 18.42
CA ASP A 56 11.99 11.22 19.61
C ASP A 56 10.81 10.53 20.31
N GLN A 57 10.83 10.60 21.63
CA GLN A 57 9.71 10.15 22.45
C GLN A 57 8.65 11.26 22.56
N LEU A 58 7.41 10.93 22.25
CA LEU A 58 6.25 11.79 22.46
C LEU A 58 5.86 11.79 23.95
N PRO A 59 5.13 12.82 24.41
CA PRO A 59 4.54 12.85 25.75
C PRO A 59 3.66 11.62 25.97
N THR A 60 3.54 11.19 27.22
CA THR A 60 2.70 10.06 27.60
C THR A 60 1.21 10.30 27.30
N GLU A 61 0.41 9.22 27.18
CA GLU A 61 -1.05 9.34 27.01
C GLU A 61 -1.68 10.25 28.07
N ARG A 62 -1.16 10.25 29.31
CA ARG A 62 -1.63 11.08 30.39
C ARG A 62 -1.35 12.56 30.14
N GLU A 63 -0.11 12.88 29.82
CA GLU A 63 0.31 14.26 29.55
C GLU A 63 -0.42 14.84 28.33
N MET A 64 -0.57 14.04 27.28
CA MET A 64 -1.34 14.44 26.09
C MET A 64 -2.82 14.65 26.44
N ALA A 65 -3.44 13.78 27.26
CA ALA A 65 -4.83 13.93 27.67
C ALA A 65 -5.05 15.23 28.48
N GLU A 66 -4.10 15.59 29.32
CA GLU A 66 -4.10 16.86 30.08
C GLU A 66 -3.91 18.06 29.14
N ALA A 67 -2.96 18.00 28.22
CA ALA A 67 -2.65 19.08 27.28
C ALA A 67 -3.80 19.34 26.30
N PHE A 68 -4.39 18.30 25.74
CA PHE A 68 -5.52 18.38 24.78
C PHE A 68 -6.88 18.55 25.46
N LYS A 69 -6.96 18.43 26.79
CA LYS A 69 -8.21 18.47 27.59
C LYS A 69 -9.24 17.44 27.12
N VAL A 70 -8.78 16.20 26.87
CA VAL A 70 -9.59 15.08 26.44
C VAL A 70 -9.38 13.86 27.35
N SER A 71 -10.18 12.80 27.15
CA SER A 71 -9.99 11.56 27.89
C SER A 71 -8.73 10.82 27.39
N ARG A 72 -8.08 10.04 28.30
CA ARG A 72 -6.97 9.15 27.91
C ARG A 72 -7.37 8.14 26.83
N HIS A 73 -8.64 7.70 26.83
CA HIS A 73 -9.15 6.82 25.79
C HIS A 73 -9.10 7.47 24.41
N GLY A 74 -9.50 8.75 24.30
CA GLY A 74 -9.42 9.51 23.04
C GLY A 74 -7.98 9.66 22.53
N VAL A 75 -7.02 9.91 23.45
CA VAL A 75 -5.60 9.95 23.09
C VAL A 75 -5.11 8.58 22.61
N ARG A 76 -5.46 7.51 23.32
CA ARG A 76 -5.06 6.15 22.95
C ARG A 76 -5.55 5.77 21.55
N GLU A 77 -6.79 6.11 21.22
CA GLU A 77 -7.32 5.88 19.87
C GLU A 77 -6.56 6.71 18.81
N ALA A 78 -6.22 7.97 19.12
CA ALA A 78 -5.40 8.81 18.23
C ALA A 78 -4.00 8.23 18.00
N ILE A 79 -3.35 7.73 19.06
CA ILE A 79 -2.04 7.08 18.97
C ILE A 79 -2.13 5.80 18.13
N ARG A 80 -3.15 4.96 18.32
CA ARG A 80 -3.38 3.78 17.47
C ARG A 80 -3.55 4.14 15.99
N GLY A 81 -4.27 5.23 15.70
CA GLY A 81 -4.41 5.74 14.33
C GLY A 81 -3.09 6.22 13.74
N LEU A 82 -2.28 6.94 14.53
CA LEU A 82 -0.94 7.36 14.11
C LEU A 82 0.01 6.17 13.91
N GLU A 83 -0.07 5.15 14.75
CA GLU A 83 0.70 3.92 14.65
C GLU A 83 0.31 3.11 13.42
N SER A 84 -1.00 2.96 13.14
CA SER A 84 -1.51 2.31 11.94
C SER A 84 -1.04 3.01 10.65
N ASN A 85 -0.89 4.34 10.70
CA ASN A 85 -0.35 5.13 9.60
C ASN A 85 1.20 5.17 9.57
N GLY A 86 1.88 4.48 10.50
CA GLY A 86 3.34 4.37 10.52
C GLY A 86 4.07 5.63 10.97
N LEU A 87 3.38 6.60 11.60
CA LEU A 87 3.98 7.83 12.09
C LEU A 87 4.63 7.69 13.47
N VAL A 88 4.08 6.79 14.29
CA VAL A 88 4.60 6.49 15.62
C VAL A 88 4.68 4.99 15.86
N GLU A 89 5.41 4.58 16.88
CA GLU A 89 5.41 3.21 17.39
C GLU A 89 5.27 3.24 18.92
N VAL A 90 4.55 2.24 19.46
CA VAL A 90 4.40 2.05 20.90
C VAL A 90 5.34 0.95 21.35
N ARG A 91 6.33 1.31 22.18
CA ARG A 91 7.26 0.36 22.80
C ARG A 91 6.78 0.03 24.20
N LEU A 92 6.76 -1.25 24.54
CA LEU A 92 6.36 -1.76 25.87
C LEU A 92 7.56 -1.86 26.82
N GLY A 93 7.28 -1.84 28.11
CA GLY A 93 8.31 -2.06 29.16
C GLY A 93 8.72 -0.79 29.91
N VAL A 94 9.74 -0.93 30.79
CA VAL A 94 10.20 0.14 31.70
C VAL A 94 10.75 1.35 30.93
N LEU A 95 11.40 1.12 29.79
CA LEU A 95 11.87 2.16 28.86
C LEU A 95 10.89 2.34 27.67
N GLY A 96 9.64 1.91 27.85
CA GLY A 96 8.60 2.01 26.85
C GLY A 96 8.08 3.43 26.69
N GLY A 97 7.24 3.63 25.68
CA GLY A 97 6.66 4.92 25.37
C GLY A 97 6.16 4.99 23.95
N ILE A 98 5.78 6.18 23.54
CA ILE A 98 5.34 6.47 22.17
C ILE A 98 6.49 7.19 21.48
N PHE A 99 7.00 6.64 20.39
CA PHE A 99 8.15 7.20 19.69
C PHE A 99 7.75 7.57 18.25
N VAL A 100 8.33 8.65 17.73
CA VAL A 100 8.19 9.01 16.32
C VAL A 100 8.98 7.99 15.50
N ARG A 101 8.32 7.42 14.49
CA ARG A 101 8.91 6.38 13.65
C ARG A 101 9.75 6.98 12.53
N GLU A 102 10.81 6.29 12.14
CA GLU A 102 11.46 6.57 10.88
C GLU A 102 10.50 6.27 9.72
N GLY A 103 10.54 7.12 8.68
CA GLY A 103 9.70 6.94 7.51
C GLY A 103 9.98 5.58 6.85
N ASP A 104 8.95 4.78 6.64
CA ASP A 104 9.03 3.51 5.93
C ASP A 104 8.46 3.67 4.51
N PRO A 105 9.30 3.74 3.46
CA PRO A 105 8.84 3.84 2.07
C PRO A 105 7.86 2.72 1.68
N ARG A 106 7.93 1.54 2.32
CA ARG A 106 6.99 0.43 2.08
C ARG A 106 5.54 0.76 2.42
N THR A 107 5.30 1.84 3.16
CA THR A 107 3.94 2.34 3.42
C THR A 107 3.26 2.80 2.12
N VAL A 108 4.00 3.45 1.22
CA VAL A 108 3.51 3.84 -0.12
C VAL A 108 3.17 2.61 -0.93
N THR A 109 4.07 1.62 -0.95
CA THR A 109 3.86 0.34 -1.66
C THR A 109 2.60 -0.36 -1.19
N ARG A 110 2.38 -0.46 0.13
CA ARG A 110 1.16 -1.08 0.69
C ARG A 110 -0.09 -0.34 0.27
N ALA A 111 -0.13 0.98 0.43
CA ALA A 111 -1.28 1.79 0.08
C ALA A 111 -1.65 1.68 -1.41
N LEU A 112 -0.65 1.75 -2.30
CA LEU A 112 -0.87 1.59 -3.74
C LEU A 112 -1.31 0.17 -4.11
N SER A 113 -0.74 -0.87 -3.48
CA SER A 113 -1.12 -2.26 -3.70
C SER A 113 -2.55 -2.56 -3.25
N ASP A 114 -2.98 -2.00 -2.12
CA ASP A 114 -4.35 -2.13 -1.62
C ASP A 114 -5.33 -1.47 -2.60
N LEU A 115 -5.07 -0.24 -3.05
CA LEU A 115 -5.89 0.45 -4.04
C LEU A 115 -5.96 -0.31 -5.36
N ALA A 116 -4.84 -0.83 -5.85
CA ALA A 116 -4.80 -1.65 -7.06
C ALA A 116 -5.62 -2.95 -6.90
N SER A 117 -5.56 -3.58 -5.73
CA SER A 117 -6.32 -4.79 -5.42
C SER A 117 -7.82 -4.55 -5.35
N LEU A 118 -8.25 -3.34 -4.97
CA LEU A 118 -9.63 -2.88 -4.97
C LEU A 118 -10.11 -2.42 -6.37
N GLY A 119 -9.25 -2.48 -7.40
CA GLY A 119 -9.60 -2.08 -8.76
C GLY A 119 -9.64 -0.56 -8.99
N ALA A 120 -8.97 0.22 -8.14
CA ALA A 120 -8.94 1.68 -8.26
C ALA A 120 -8.17 2.16 -9.51
N PHE A 121 -7.34 1.31 -10.10
CA PHE A 121 -6.52 1.64 -11.27
C PHE A 121 -6.80 0.68 -12.42
N SER A 122 -6.88 1.21 -13.65
CA SER A 122 -6.93 0.36 -14.85
C SER A 122 -5.54 -0.22 -15.16
N SER A 123 -5.51 -1.35 -15.86
CA SER A 123 -4.27 -1.97 -16.34
C SER A 123 -3.46 -1.03 -17.25
N GLU A 124 -4.16 -0.28 -18.09
CA GLU A 124 -3.55 0.70 -19.01
C GLU A 124 -2.87 1.84 -18.24
N SER A 125 -3.55 2.40 -17.23
CA SER A 125 -2.96 3.47 -16.40
C SER A 125 -1.75 2.98 -15.60
N LEU A 126 -1.77 1.73 -15.13
CA LEU A 126 -0.64 1.12 -14.42
C LEU A 126 0.55 0.90 -15.37
N LEU A 127 0.30 0.42 -16.60
CA LEU A 127 1.34 0.24 -17.61
C LEU A 127 1.94 1.58 -18.03
N GLU A 128 1.11 2.59 -18.34
CA GLU A 128 1.56 3.93 -18.72
C GLU A 128 2.45 4.54 -17.64
N ALA A 129 1.98 4.55 -16.38
CA ALA A 129 2.76 5.07 -15.26
C ALA A 129 4.10 4.33 -15.08
N ARG A 130 4.10 3.00 -15.28
CA ARG A 130 5.30 2.19 -15.18
C ARG A 130 6.30 2.48 -16.31
N ILE A 131 5.84 2.63 -17.54
CA ILE A 131 6.71 3.00 -18.68
C ILE A 131 7.32 4.37 -18.45
N LEU A 132 6.52 5.39 -18.11
CA LEU A 132 7.00 6.73 -17.84
C LEU A 132 8.07 6.75 -16.75
N LEU A 133 7.77 6.14 -15.61
CA LEU A 133 8.71 6.08 -14.48
C LEU A 133 9.99 5.32 -14.84
N SER A 134 9.88 4.15 -15.49
CA SER A 134 11.04 3.35 -15.88
C SER A 134 11.91 4.04 -16.90
N SER A 135 11.32 4.80 -17.84
CA SER A 135 12.04 5.59 -18.83
C SER A 135 12.90 6.68 -18.18
N ASP A 136 12.33 7.41 -17.22
CA ASP A 136 13.09 8.46 -16.53
C ASP A 136 14.13 7.87 -15.55
N VAL A 137 13.82 6.76 -14.91
CA VAL A 137 14.79 5.99 -14.10
C VAL A 137 15.99 5.57 -14.97
N LEU A 138 15.76 5.05 -16.17
CA LEU A 138 16.85 4.61 -17.05
C LEU A 138 17.69 5.79 -17.57
N ARG A 139 17.08 6.91 -17.96
CA ARG A 139 17.81 8.12 -18.33
C ARG A 139 18.74 8.56 -17.21
N LEU A 140 18.23 8.65 -15.99
CA LEU A 140 19.02 9.03 -14.83
C LEU A 140 20.08 7.98 -14.46
N ALA A 141 19.76 6.68 -14.57
CA ALA A 141 20.74 5.61 -14.34
C ALA A 141 21.87 5.66 -15.35
N CYS A 142 21.57 5.92 -16.63
CA CYS A 142 22.61 6.16 -17.65
C CYS A 142 23.54 7.34 -17.31
N GLU A 143 23.02 8.38 -16.66
CA GLU A 143 23.83 9.53 -16.23
C GLU A 143 24.65 9.26 -14.97
N ARG A 144 24.06 8.56 -13.98
CA ARG A 144 24.53 8.55 -12.59
C ARG A 144 25.12 7.24 -12.12
N ALA A 145 24.83 6.11 -12.78
CA ALA A 145 25.26 4.80 -12.32
C ALA A 145 26.78 4.74 -12.08
N THR A 146 27.14 4.28 -10.90
CA THR A 146 28.53 4.00 -10.49
C THR A 146 28.94 2.60 -10.92
N LYS A 147 30.22 2.29 -10.78
CA LYS A 147 30.73 0.91 -11.00
C LYS A 147 30.09 -0.11 -10.07
N ASP A 148 29.82 0.29 -8.82
CA ASP A 148 29.20 -0.57 -7.83
C ASP A 148 27.72 -0.86 -8.18
N ASP A 149 26.99 0.15 -8.72
CA ASP A 149 25.62 -0.05 -9.19
C ASP A 149 25.57 -1.02 -10.37
N LEU A 150 26.47 -0.86 -11.34
CA LEU A 150 26.59 -1.78 -12.47
C LEU A 150 26.94 -3.20 -12.04
N GLN A 151 27.80 -3.36 -11.03
CA GLN A 151 28.14 -4.68 -10.49
C GLN A 151 26.93 -5.35 -9.82
N ARG A 152 26.16 -4.61 -9.01
CA ARG A 152 24.93 -5.14 -8.38
C ARG A 152 23.90 -5.58 -9.41
N LEU A 153 23.73 -4.83 -10.49
CA LEU A 153 22.86 -5.21 -11.59
C LEU A 153 23.34 -6.48 -12.29
N GLU A 154 24.66 -6.59 -12.53
CA GLU A 154 25.28 -7.80 -13.11
C GLU A 154 25.04 -9.04 -12.22
N ASP A 155 25.27 -8.89 -10.91
CA ASP A 155 25.10 -9.98 -9.94
C ASP A 155 23.64 -10.48 -9.92
N ASP A 156 22.63 -9.57 -9.94
CA ASP A 156 21.21 -9.95 -10.03
C ASP A 156 20.89 -10.68 -11.34
N ILE A 157 21.45 -10.22 -12.47
CA ILE A 157 21.25 -10.86 -13.77
C ILE A 157 21.79 -12.30 -13.75
N VAL A 158 22.99 -12.52 -13.21
CA VAL A 158 23.61 -13.85 -13.10
C VAL A 158 22.75 -14.78 -12.24
N VAL A 159 22.21 -14.27 -11.12
CA VAL A 159 21.29 -15.06 -10.29
C VAL A 159 20.06 -15.49 -11.08
N VAL A 160 19.44 -14.57 -11.82
CA VAL A 160 18.22 -14.86 -12.60
C VAL A 160 18.50 -15.84 -13.76
N GLU A 161 19.64 -15.71 -14.45
CA GLU A 161 20.04 -16.62 -15.52
C GLU A 161 20.22 -18.05 -14.97
N ASN A 162 20.81 -18.22 -13.78
CA ASN A 162 20.95 -19.51 -13.12
C ASN A 162 19.59 -20.09 -12.69
N LEU A 163 18.67 -19.24 -12.17
CA LEU A 163 17.33 -19.66 -11.77
C LEU A 163 16.44 -20.07 -12.95
N VAL A 164 16.65 -19.47 -14.13
CA VAL A 164 15.94 -19.89 -15.36
C VAL A 164 16.36 -21.29 -15.82
N ALA A 165 17.60 -21.68 -15.53
CA ALA A 165 18.12 -22.99 -15.89
C ALA A 165 17.60 -24.14 -15.00
N GLU A 166 17.08 -23.85 -13.78
CA GLU A 166 16.59 -24.86 -12.85
C GLU A 166 15.06 -24.85 -12.72
N PRO A 167 14.34 -25.97 -13.02
CA PRO A 167 12.90 -26.07 -12.80
C PRO A 167 12.56 -26.04 -11.31
N GLY A 168 11.71 -25.09 -10.90
CA GLY A 168 11.15 -25.06 -9.54
C GLY A 168 11.77 -24.04 -8.55
N ALA A 169 12.76 -23.27 -8.95
CA ALA A 169 13.32 -22.22 -8.10
C ALA A 169 12.34 -21.05 -7.83
N GLU A 170 12.43 -20.44 -6.66
CA GLU A 170 11.66 -19.24 -6.28
C GLU A 170 12.05 -18.04 -7.17
N ARG A 171 11.46 -17.97 -8.36
CA ARG A 171 11.73 -16.92 -9.37
C ARG A 171 11.17 -15.55 -8.99
N THR A 172 10.26 -15.53 -8.05
CA THR A 172 9.35 -14.39 -7.84
C THR A 172 10.01 -13.20 -7.15
N SER A 173 10.93 -13.40 -6.22
CA SER A 173 11.62 -12.32 -5.51
C SER A 173 12.57 -11.52 -6.39
N HIS A 174 13.22 -12.17 -7.36
CA HIS A 174 14.18 -11.53 -8.26
C HIS A 174 13.51 -10.74 -9.41
N LEU A 175 12.19 -10.91 -9.62
CA LEU A 175 11.50 -10.14 -10.65
C LEU A 175 11.39 -8.65 -10.32
N THR A 176 11.29 -8.29 -9.05
CA THR A 176 11.19 -6.90 -8.59
C THR A 176 12.56 -6.28 -8.29
N GLU A 177 13.54 -7.09 -7.89
CA GLU A 177 14.87 -6.64 -7.46
C GLU A 177 15.61 -5.88 -8.56
N PHE A 178 15.59 -6.37 -9.79
CA PHE A 178 16.22 -5.69 -10.93
C PHE A 178 15.74 -4.24 -11.09
N TYR A 179 14.43 -4.02 -11.02
CA TYR A 179 13.87 -2.66 -11.15
C TYR A 179 14.25 -1.78 -9.96
N ARG A 180 14.33 -2.36 -8.76
CA ARG A 180 14.79 -1.65 -7.57
C ARG A 180 16.25 -1.24 -7.71
N LEU A 181 17.11 -2.10 -8.24
CA LEU A 181 18.52 -1.80 -8.50
C LEU A 181 18.69 -0.73 -9.58
N LEU A 182 17.87 -0.77 -10.67
CA LEU A 182 17.84 0.30 -11.68
C LEU A 182 17.49 1.65 -11.05
N ALA A 183 16.47 1.68 -10.22
CA ALA A 183 16.07 2.90 -9.52
C ALA A 183 17.13 3.35 -8.51
N ALA A 184 17.80 2.44 -7.81
CA ALA A 184 18.90 2.76 -6.89
C ALA A 184 20.08 3.42 -7.62
N ALA A 185 20.38 3.00 -8.86
CA ALA A 185 21.42 3.62 -9.69
C ALA A 185 21.13 5.07 -10.09
N THR A 186 19.92 5.57 -9.86
CA THR A 186 19.59 7.00 -9.99
C THR A 186 20.06 7.83 -8.80
N HIS A 187 20.40 7.20 -7.67
CA HIS A 187 20.69 7.84 -6.39
C HIS A 187 19.54 8.75 -5.88
N ASN A 188 18.28 8.35 -6.17
CA ASN A 188 17.07 9.02 -5.75
C ASN A 188 16.14 8.04 -5.02
N GLU A 189 16.07 8.16 -3.71
CA GLU A 189 15.29 7.26 -2.84
C GLU A 189 13.78 7.28 -3.13
N VAL A 190 13.26 8.41 -3.61
CA VAL A 190 11.84 8.52 -3.98
C VAL A 190 11.55 7.69 -5.24
N LEU A 191 12.43 7.73 -6.24
CA LEU A 191 12.30 6.90 -7.45
C LEU A 191 12.39 5.41 -7.08
N VAL A 192 13.26 5.03 -6.14
CA VAL A 192 13.33 3.65 -5.62
C VAL A 192 11.98 3.23 -5.04
N ALA A 193 11.40 4.04 -4.15
CA ALA A 193 10.12 3.72 -3.50
C ALA A 193 8.96 3.60 -4.49
N LEU A 194 8.88 4.49 -5.48
CA LEU A 194 7.84 4.47 -6.50
C LEU A 194 7.99 3.28 -7.45
N THR A 195 9.22 3.01 -7.90
CA THR A 195 9.52 1.88 -8.79
C THR A 195 9.21 0.55 -8.11
N ASP A 196 9.63 0.38 -6.86
CA ASP A 196 9.34 -0.81 -6.06
C ASP A 196 7.82 -1.00 -5.89
N SER A 197 7.08 0.08 -5.62
CA SER A 197 5.64 0.03 -5.47
C SER A 197 4.94 -0.47 -6.74
N LEU A 198 5.28 0.07 -7.91
CA LEU A 198 4.69 -0.36 -9.19
C LEU A 198 5.13 -1.79 -9.56
N ALA A 199 6.39 -2.15 -9.31
CA ALA A 199 6.90 -3.49 -9.57
C ALA A 199 6.17 -4.55 -8.73
N GLN A 200 5.90 -4.29 -7.44
CA GLN A 200 5.17 -5.20 -6.56
C GLN A 200 3.70 -5.38 -6.96
N ILE A 201 3.03 -4.32 -7.44
CA ILE A 201 1.66 -4.43 -7.95
C ILE A 201 1.60 -5.39 -9.14
N VAL A 202 2.50 -5.23 -10.11
CA VAL A 202 2.56 -6.10 -11.29
C VAL A 202 2.94 -7.52 -10.90
N HIS A 203 3.91 -7.69 -10.00
CA HIS A 203 4.30 -8.99 -9.47
C HIS A 203 3.13 -9.72 -8.82
N ALA A 204 2.34 -9.04 -7.99
CA ALA A 204 1.14 -9.62 -7.39
C ALA A 204 0.09 -10.03 -8.43
N ARG A 205 -0.05 -9.26 -9.54
CA ARG A 205 -0.93 -9.61 -10.67
C ARG A 205 -0.42 -10.85 -11.41
N LEU A 206 0.89 -10.92 -11.71
CA LEU A 206 1.52 -12.06 -12.38
C LEU A 206 1.32 -13.37 -11.61
N ASN A 207 1.55 -13.32 -10.29
CA ASN A 207 1.34 -14.48 -9.41
C ASN A 207 -0.13 -14.91 -9.38
N ARG A 208 -1.05 -13.95 -9.26
CA ARG A 208 -2.49 -14.22 -9.25
C ARG A 208 -2.98 -14.81 -10.59
N ALA A 209 -2.45 -14.31 -11.69
CA ALA A 209 -2.77 -14.80 -13.02
C ALA A 209 -2.09 -16.14 -13.37
N ALA A 210 -1.09 -16.57 -12.59
CA ALA A 210 -0.18 -17.68 -12.92
C ALA A 210 0.43 -17.51 -14.33
N ALA A 211 0.81 -16.27 -14.66
CA ALA A 211 1.38 -15.95 -15.95
C ALA A 211 2.72 -16.68 -16.15
N PRO A 212 2.99 -17.20 -17.37
CA PRO A 212 4.26 -17.87 -17.63
C PRO A 212 5.44 -16.88 -17.51
N PRO A 213 6.59 -17.36 -17.05
CA PRO A 213 7.80 -16.55 -17.02
C PRO A 213 8.23 -16.19 -18.44
N ASN A 214 8.80 -14.98 -18.60
CA ASN A 214 9.40 -14.57 -19.85
C ASN A 214 10.76 -15.29 -20.03
N PRO A 215 10.93 -16.14 -21.06
CA PRO A 215 12.20 -16.86 -21.28
C PRO A 215 13.36 -15.91 -21.65
N ASP A 216 13.06 -14.75 -22.23
CA ASP A 216 14.06 -13.75 -22.67
C ASP A 216 14.49 -12.78 -21.58
N ILE A 217 13.99 -12.92 -20.35
CA ILE A 217 14.22 -11.90 -19.31
C ILE A 217 15.71 -11.66 -19.01
N GLY A 218 16.52 -12.69 -19.01
CA GLY A 218 17.98 -12.56 -18.81
C GLY A 218 18.62 -11.73 -19.92
N ARG A 219 18.29 -12.01 -21.18
CA ARG A 219 18.79 -11.25 -22.34
C ARG A 219 18.37 -9.79 -22.29
N ILE A 220 17.10 -9.50 -22.00
CA ILE A 220 16.56 -8.14 -21.88
C ILE A 220 17.32 -7.36 -20.81
N ARG A 221 17.49 -7.92 -19.62
CA ARG A 221 18.21 -7.28 -18.52
C ARG A 221 19.67 -7.02 -18.87
N ARG A 222 20.31 -7.95 -19.56
CA ARG A 222 21.70 -7.80 -20.02
C ARG A 222 21.85 -6.69 -21.07
N ASN A 223 20.90 -6.57 -22.00
CA ASN A 223 20.87 -5.45 -22.95
C ASN A 223 20.76 -4.11 -22.23
N ILE A 224 19.80 -3.98 -21.29
CA ILE A 224 19.61 -2.77 -20.49
C ILE A 224 20.89 -2.41 -19.73
N LEU A 225 21.55 -3.39 -19.08
CA LEU A 225 22.80 -3.16 -18.36
C LEU A 225 23.91 -2.64 -19.30
N ASN A 226 24.02 -3.19 -20.51
CA ASN A 226 25.00 -2.74 -21.49
C ASN A 226 24.72 -1.31 -21.95
N TYR A 227 23.47 -0.97 -22.24
CA TYR A 227 23.08 0.41 -22.58
C TYR A 227 23.40 1.40 -21.45
N ILE A 228 23.19 1.02 -20.19
CA ILE A 228 23.57 1.86 -19.05
C ILE A 228 25.11 2.04 -18.99
N ARG A 229 25.90 0.98 -19.24
CA ARG A 229 27.37 1.07 -19.32
C ARG A 229 27.85 2.01 -20.42
N GLU A 230 27.16 1.98 -21.55
CA GLU A 230 27.47 2.80 -22.75
C GLU A 230 26.84 4.20 -22.64
N ARG A 231 26.07 4.49 -21.58
CA ARG A 231 25.34 5.78 -21.41
C ARG A 231 24.29 6.00 -22.50
N ASP A 232 23.79 4.93 -23.11
CA ASP A 232 22.80 4.96 -24.17
C ASP A 232 21.39 4.85 -23.60
N ALA A 233 20.86 6.01 -23.21
CA ALA A 233 19.54 6.08 -22.58
C ALA A 233 18.41 5.79 -23.58
N GLU A 234 18.57 6.08 -24.86
CA GLU A 234 17.52 5.90 -25.86
C GLU A 234 17.21 4.42 -26.06
N HIS A 235 18.24 3.61 -26.34
CA HIS A 235 18.05 2.17 -26.51
C HIS A 235 17.65 1.47 -25.20
N ALA A 236 18.16 1.93 -24.04
CA ALA A 236 17.71 1.40 -22.74
C ALA A 236 16.21 1.63 -22.52
N VAL A 237 15.68 2.81 -22.85
CA VAL A 237 14.26 3.15 -22.76
C VAL A 237 13.43 2.37 -23.79
N GLU A 238 13.93 2.19 -24.99
CA GLU A 238 13.23 1.38 -26.00
C GLU A 238 13.09 -0.09 -25.54
N GLU A 239 14.18 -0.72 -25.09
CA GLU A 239 14.19 -2.11 -24.60
C GLU A 239 13.22 -2.31 -23.45
N ILE A 240 13.23 -1.41 -22.44
CA ILE A 240 12.32 -1.53 -21.29
C ILE A 240 10.87 -1.31 -21.67
N THR A 241 10.59 -0.38 -22.58
CA THR A 241 9.22 -0.10 -23.05
C THR A 241 8.64 -1.30 -23.78
N GLN A 242 9.40 -1.90 -24.68
CA GLN A 242 9.02 -3.12 -25.39
C GLN A 242 8.76 -4.26 -24.41
N HIS A 243 9.68 -4.45 -23.46
CA HIS A 243 9.52 -5.49 -22.43
C HIS A 243 8.25 -5.30 -21.58
N LEU A 244 8.01 -4.10 -21.05
CA LEU A 244 6.86 -3.82 -20.20
C LEU A 244 5.53 -3.98 -20.96
N THR A 245 5.48 -3.56 -22.21
CA THR A 245 4.31 -3.72 -23.08
C THR A 245 4.02 -5.21 -23.32
N GLN A 246 5.05 -6.01 -23.67
CA GLN A 246 4.91 -7.44 -23.86
C GLN A 246 4.49 -8.18 -22.58
N LEU A 247 5.03 -7.77 -21.43
CA LEU A 247 4.66 -8.32 -20.13
C LEU A 247 3.18 -8.09 -19.82
N GLU A 248 2.66 -6.88 -20.09
CA GLU A 248 1.24 -6.57 -19.87
C GLU A 248 0.34 -7.39 -20.80
N HIS A 249 0.70 -7.57 -22.08
CA HIS A 249 -0.05 -8.43 -23.00
C HIS A 249 -0.12 -9.88 -22.48
N THR A 250 1.00 -10.42 -22.01
CA THR A 250 1.07 -11.77 -21.43
C THR A 250 0.19 -11.89 -20.19
N LEU A 251 0.23 -10.86 -19.33
CA LEU A 251 -0.57 -10.80 -18.11
C LEU A 251 -2.07 -10.77 -18.40
N LEU A 252 -2.50 -9.90 -19.31
CA LEU A 252 -3.92 -9.80 -19.72
C LEU A 252 -4.43 -11.11 -20.32
N ALA A 253 -3.64 -11.79 -21.16
CA ALA A 253 -3.99 -13.08 -21.72
C ALA A 253 -4.15 -14.15 -20.61
N ALA A 254 -3.25 -14.18 -19.62
CA ALA A 254 -3.34 -15.11 -18.50
C ALA A 254 -4.54 -14.82 -17.60
N GLU A 255 -4.85 -13.55 -17.31
CA GLU A 255 -6.03 -13.15 -16.55
C GLU A 255 -7.33 -13.54 -17.24
N GLN A 256 -7.43 -13.37 -18.57
CA GLN A 256 -8.59 -13.78 -19.37
C GLN A 256 -8.78 -15.30 -19.37
N SER A 257 -7.70 -16.08 -19.54
CA SER A 257 -7.72 -17.52 -19.51
C SER A 257 -8.21 -18.06 -18.17
N ARG A 258 -7.78 -17.49 -17.06
CA ARG A 258 -8.26 -17.87 -15.72
C ARG A 258 -9.75 -17.56 -15.50
N ARG A 259 -10.23 -16.41 -15.97
CA ARG A 259 -11.66 -16.06 -15.88
C ARG A 259 -12.53 -17.05 -16.68
N ALA A 260 -12.08 -17.46 -17.85
CA ALA A 260 -12.77 -18.46 -18.66
C ALA A 260 -12.85 -19.83 -17.96
N GLN A 261 -11.77 -20.28 -17.32
CA GLN A 261 -11.72 -21.53 -16.56
C GLN A 261 -12.55 -21.50 -15.26
N GLY A 262 -12.54 -20.38 -14.53
CA GLY A 262 -13.31 -20.20 -13.29
C GLY A 262 -14.83 -20.11 -13.51
N GLY A 263 -15.27 -19.67 -14.69
CA GLY A 263 -16.70 -19.57 -15.05
C GLY A 263 -17.38 -20.91 -15.41
N VAL A 264 -16.61 -21.96 -15.69
CA VAL A 264 -17.14 -23.30 -16.06
C VAL A 264 -17.46 -24.18 -14.84
N GLY A 265 -16.90 -23.85 -13.66
CA GLY A 265 -17.09 -24.62 -12.41
C GLY A 265 -18.24 -24.18 -11.51
N ALA A 266 -19.01 -23.14 -11.91
CA ALA A 266 -20.08 -22.56 -11.09
C ALA A 266 -21.50 -22.78 -11.68
N ARG A 267 -21.71 -23.89 -12.40
CA ARG A 267 -23.05 -24.32 -12.85
C ARG A 267 -23.44 -25.67 -12.25
#